data_9cc4e627b43add96ada3544774435802
#
_entry.id   9cc4e627b43add96ada3544774435802
#
_cell.length_a   1.000
_cell.length_b   1.000
_cell.length_c   1.000
_cell.angle_alpha   90.00
_cell.angle_beta   90.00
_cell.angle_gamma   90.00
#
_symmetry.space_group_name_H-M   'P 1'
#
loop_
_entity.id
_entity.type
_entity.pdbx_description
1 polymer ?
#
loop_
_entity_poly.entity_id
_entity_poly.type
_entity_poly.pdbx_seq_one_letter_code
_entity_poly.pdbx_strand_id
1 'polypeptide(L)'
;MIHFSPKKKCLNGSVFHRRTGSALSVFFTVFLLFSLIPCPILAAPSDKTASNDYAAQAEARKEMTVESNEWENWPAGPAVGAESAILMDAETGAILYEKNIHEQLYPASITKILTALIAMEQCPLDEMVTYSNEAVNSINWQTDSNIGIQAGEQITVEQSLYGLLVGSANEVANALAEHVSGSVQDFAKLMNERAEALGCVDSHFANANGIFDENHYTSAYDMAQIARAFFSNDLLCKISGTATYTIPRSATVSKELFVSSKNQLLPGKEYAYEYLVGSKTGYTSEARQTLVSCAQKDGMKLICVVMKEESPSQFTDTIELFNYGFSSFHVVNVADADSRYTVGNELFFESDADVFGSSSPLFAIDSADSIILPNTADYEDTQSTLSYDDLEDETAAAEISFTYNGVYVGSATVRVVDQVSGNSTSDSESGGQGNAGSSNTDPSRNRIYINVRLVLIAVLSVYLLLNFLIWLITLLRNYSFSSQRKERRRWRRRRNASSIDYDRYSRDSEDY
;
A
#
# COMPACT_ATOMS: atom_id res chain seq x y z
N MET A 1 -13.81 23.68 63.26
CA MET A 1 -13.43 25.05 63.70
C MET A 1 -13.45 25.93 62.46
N ILE A 2 -14.26 26.96 62.58
CA ILE A 2 -14.42 28.22 61.85
C ILE A 2 -14.98 28.09 60.44
N HIS A 3 -16.26 28.12 60.19
CA HIS A 3 -17.30 29.17 60.31
C HIS A 3 -16.89 30.50 59.63
N PHE A 4 -17.57 30.84 58.50
CA PHE A 4 -18.28 32.13 58.34
C PHE A 4 -19.17 32.12 57.07
N SER A 5 -20.45 32.30 57.30
CA SER A 5 -21.56 32.72 56.42
C SER A 5 -21.81 34.21 56.77
N PRO A 6 -22.80 34.90 56.27
CA PRO A 6 -23.27 35.30 54.92
C PRO A 6 -23.42 36.86 54.78
N LYS A 7 -23.87 37.37 53.60
CA LYS A 7 -24.65 38.65 53.62
C LYS A 7 -25.65 38.71 52.44
N LYS A 8 -26.90 38.85 52.89
CA LYS A 8 -28.08 39.27 52.15
C LYS A 8 -27.97 40.72 51.70
N LYS A 9 -28.64 41.08 50.59
CA LYS A 9 -29.41 42.32 50.47
C LYS A 9 -30.61 42.10 49.58
N CYS A 10 -31.75 42.44 50.20
CA CYS A 10 -33.07 42.61 49.60
C CYS A 10 -33.17 43.98 48.88
N LEU A 11 -34.09 44.08 47.93
CA LEU A 11 -35.21 45.08 48.02
C LEU A 11 -36.06 45.06 46.72
N ASN A 12 -37.36 44.85 46.94
CA ASN A 12 -38.57 45.49 46.38
C ASN A 12 -38.71 45.51 44.85
N GLY A 13 -39.79 45.06 44.21
CA GLY A 13 -41.18 45.03 44.63
C GLY A 13 -42.00 45.81 43.61
N SER A 14 -42.91 45.15 42.87
CA SER A 14 -44.22 45.72 42.53
C SER A 14 -45.06 44.69 41.76
N VAL A 15 -46.21 44.63 42.22
CA VAL A 15 -47.47 43.94 41.84
C VAL A 15 -47.84 44.23 40.40
N PHE A 16 -48.21 43.19 39.62
CA PHE A 16 -49.33 43.27 38.70
C PHE A 16 -50.09 41.94 38.61
N HIS A 17 -51.31 42.02 39.04
CA HIS A 17 -52.34 40.97 39.01
C HIS A 17 -53.01 40.98 37.62
N ARG A 18 -53.23 39.83 37.00
CA ARG A 18 -54.54 39.39 36.43
C ARG A 18 -54.42 38.55 35.14
N ARG A 19 -55.07 37.42 35.20
CA ARG A 19 -55.77 36.68 34.13
C ARG A 19 -54.93 35.90 33.12
N THR A 20 -54.68 34.65 33.43
CA THR A 20 -54.72 33.55 32.44
C THR A 20 -54.98 32.21 33.16
N GLY A 21 -56.20 32.06 33.65
CA GLY A 21 -56.63 30.83 34.35
C GLY A 21 -57.61 29.98 33.54
N SER A 22 -57.51 29.93 32.19
CA SER A 22 -58.44 29.06 31.43
C SER A 22 -57.79 28.31 30.22
N ALA A 23 -56.53 28.56 29.89
CA ALA A 23 -55.85 27.81 28.81
C ALA A 23 -55.13 26.56 29.27
N LEU A 24 -54.75 26.47 30.55
CA LEU A 24 -54.02 25.32 31.10
C LEU A 24 -54.89 24.11 31.42
N SER A 25 -56.22 24.33 31.69
CA SER A 25 -57.17 23.25 32.02
C SER A 25 -57.62 22.46 30.79
N VAL A 26 -57.64 23.07 29.61
CA VAL A 26 -58.02 22.38 28.36
C VAL A 26 -56.87 21.54 27.81
N PHE A 27 -55.62 21.96 28.02
CA PHE A 27 -54.46 21.16 27.60
C PHE A 27 -54.27 19.88 28.45
N PHE A 28 -54.58 19.95 29.72
CA PHE A 28 -54.45 18.77 30.60
C PHE A 28 -55.56 17.73 30.37
N THR A 29 -56.78 18.16 30.01
CA THR A 29 -57.90 17.23 29.70
C THR A 29 -57.74 16.57 28.33
N VAL A 30 -57.15 17.22 27.35
CA VAL A 30 -56.84 16.62 26.03
C VAL A 30 -55.69 15.65 26.15
N PHE A 31 -54.71 15.93 26.99
CA PHE A 31 -53.58 14.99 27.23
C PHE A 31 -53.97 13.73 27.97
N LEU A 32 -54.97 13.80 28.91
CA LEU A 32 -55.48 12.65 29.62
C LEU A 32 -56.43 11.78 28.77
N LEU A 33 -57.10 12.34 27.76
CA LEU A 33 -57.93 11.57 26.83
C LEU A 33 -57.14 10.83 25.75
N PHE A 34 -55.90 11.28 25.44
CA PHE A 34 -55.01 10.56 24.51
C PHE A 34 -54.25 9.41 25.20
N SER A 35 -54.17 9.38 26.54
CA SER A 35 -53.55 8.31 27.30
C SER A 35 -54.43 7.08 27.53
N LEU A 36 -55.68 7.08 27.05
CA LEU A 36 -56.59 5.95 27.16
C LEU A 36 -56.91 5.24 25.85
N ILE A 37 -56.21 5.60 24.77
CA ILE A 37 -56.20 4.78 23.55
C ILE A 37 -55.30 3.61 23.85
N PRO A 38 -55.74 2.33 23.89
CA PRO A 38 -54.87 1.20 23.92
C PRO A 38 -54.10 1.22 22.60
N CYS A 39 -52.88 1.79 22.61
CA CYS A 39 -51.93 1.54 21.57
C CYS A 39 -51.74 0.01 21.54
N PRO A 40 -52.02 -0.71 20.44
CA PRO A 40 -51.58 -2.07 20.36
C PRO A 40 -50.07 -1.95 20.50
N ILE A 41 -49.54 -2.40 21.64
CA ILE A 41 -48.13 -2.75 21.74
C ILE A 41 -47.98 -3.84 20.69
N LEU A 42 -47.62 -3.45 19.46
CA LEU A 42 -46.84 -4.36 18.63
C LEU A 42 -45.65 -4.67 19.52
N ALA A 43 -45.69 -5.81 20.15
CA ALA A 43 -44.49 -6.41 20.72
C ALA A 43 -43.50 -6.37 19.58
N ALA A 44 -42.52 -5.48 19.71
CA ALA A 44 -41.31 -5.62 18.90
C ALA A 44 -40.91 -7.09 19.10
N PRO A 45 -40.70 -7.88 18.04
CA PRO A 45 -40.20 -9.22 18.17
C PRO A 45 -39.01 -9.08 19.11
N SER A 46 -39.07 -9.83 20.23
CA SER A 46 -37.98 -9.89 21.17
C SER A 46 -36.79 -10.37 20.37
N ASP A 47 -35.86 -9.46 20.12
CA ASP A 47 -34.60 -9.67 19.45
C ASP A 47 -33.69 -10.60 20.28
N LYS A 48 -34.14 -11.83 20.40
CA LYS A 48 -33.48 -12.94 21.11
C LYS A 48 -33.18 -14.10 20.18
N THR A 49 -33.06 -13.84 18.89
CA THR A 49 -32.37 -14.70 17.93
C THR A 49 -32.01 -13.86 16.71
N ALA A 50 -31.24 -12.79 16.86
CA ALA A 50 -30.25 -12.49 15.83
C ALA A 50 -29.20 -13.61 15.98
N SER A 51 -29.53 -14.83 15.55
CA SER A 51 -28.49 -15.73 15.07
C SER A 51 -27.79 -14.91 14.00
N ASN A 52 -26.48 -14.70 14.18
CA ASN A 52 -25.63 -14.17 13.13
C ASN A 52 -25.69 -15.16 11.97
N ASP A 53 -26.72 -15.05 11.14
CA ASP A 53 -26.87 -15.87 9.94
C ASP A 53 -25.96 -15.25 8.89
N TYR A 54 -24.67 -15.53 9.06
CA TYR A 54 -23.62 -15.05 8.15
C TYR A 54 -23.82 -15.58 6.72
N ALA A 55 -24.42 -16.78 6.58
CA ALA A 55 -24.73 -17.34 5.28
C ALA A 55 -25.81 -16.51 4.56
N ALA A 56 -26.86 -16.08 5.28
CA ALA A 56 -27.86 -15.19 4.72
C ALA A 56 -27.29 -13.80 4.39
N GLN A 57 -26.32 -13.30 5.16
CA GLN A 57 -25.63 -12.07 4.85
C GLN A 57 -24.78 -12.20 3.57
N ALA A 58 -24.03 -13.29 3.41
CA ALA A 58 -23.26 -13.56 2.19
C ALA A 58 -24.19 -13.66 0.95
N GLU A 59 -25.35 -14.34 1.09
CA GLU A 59 -26.32 -14.41 0.00
C GLU A 59 -26.91 -13.03 -0.35
N ALA A 60 -27.21 -12.19 0.66
CA ALA A 60 -27.68 -10.83 0.44
C ALA A 60 -26.61 -9.95 -0.25
N ARG A 61 -25.31 -10.20 0.01
CA ARG A 61 -24.22 -9.48 -0.65
C ARG A 61 -24.08 -9.81 -2.14
N LYS A 62 -24.60 -10.94 -2.62
CA LYS A 62 -24.65 -11.26 -4.06
C LYS A 62 -25.57 -10.35 -4.86
N GLU A 63 -26.51 -9.68 -4.17
CA GLU A 63 -27.40 -8.69 -4.78
C GLU A 63 -26.76 -7.27 -4.85
N MET A 64 -25.57 -7.09 -4.28
CA MET A 64 -24.84 -5.83 -4.37
C MET A 64 -24.35 -5.60 -5.80
N THR A 65 -24.25 -4.34 -6.18
CA THR A 65 -23.75 -3.94 -7.50
C THR A 65 -22.34 -4.47 -7.71
N VAL A 66 -22.09 -5.00 -8.90
CA VAL A 66 -20.77 -5.28 -9.44
C VAL A 66 -20.48 -4.15 -10.42
N GLU A 67 -19.60 -3.22 -10.03
CA GLU A 67 -19.39 -1.96 -10.75
C GLU A 67 -18.88 -2.22 -12.18
N SER A 68 -18.02 -3.23 -12.36
CA SER A 68 -17.52 -3.62 -13.67
C SER A 68 -18.59 -4.15 -14.62
N ASN A 69 -19.75 -4.60 -14.13
CA ASN A 69 -20.87 -5.02 -14.98
C ASN A 69 -21.60 -3.86 -15.65
N GLU A 70 -21.36 -2.62 -15.18
CA GLU A 70 -21.92 -1.39 -15.75
C GLU A 70 -21.00 -0.78 -16.83
N TRP A 71 -19.78 -1.34 -17.03
CA TRP A 71 -18.85 -0.85 -18.03
C TRP A 71 -19.31 -1.23 -19.45
N GLU A 72 -19.18 -0.27 -20.35
CA GLU A 72 -19.66 -0.45 -21.73
C GLU A 72 -18.90 -1.56 -22.46
N ASN A 73 -19.62 -2.53 -23.03
CA ASN A 73 -19.08 -3.70 -23.75
C ASN A 73 -18.14 -4.57 -22.93
N TRP A 74 -18.23 -4.51 -21.60
CA TRP A 74 -17.43 -5.35 -20.69
C TRP A 74 -18.15 -6.66 -20.39
N PRO A 75 -17.46 -7.82 -20.28
CA PRO A 75 -18.10 -9.07 -19.91
C PRO A 75 -18.72 -9.01 -18.52
N ALA A 76 -19.96 -9.47 -18.38
CA ALA A 76 -20.59 -9.51 -17.05
C ALA A 76 -19.91 -10.54 -16.15
N GLY A 77 -19.42 -10.08 -14.99
CA GLY A 77 -18.80 -10.91 -13.98
C GLY A 77 -19.79 -11.63 -13.06
N PRO A 78 -19.36 -12.64 -12.30
CA PRO A 78 -20.22 -13.41 -11.41
C PRO A 78 -20.70 -12.61 -10.19
N ALA A 79 -21.84 -13.01 -9.62
CA ALA A 79 -22.33 -12.50 -8.35
C ALA A 79 -21.65 -13.26 -7.20
N VAL A 80 -20.72 -12.63 -6.48
CA VAL A 80 -19.98 -13.23 -5.37
C VAL A 80 -20.54 -12.80 -4.01
N GLY A 81 -20.42 -13.65 -2.99
CA GLY A 81 -20.87 -13.38 -1.62
C GLY A 81 -19.93 -12.48 -0.81
N ALA A 82 -18.75 -12.19 -1.31
CA ALA A 82 -17.81 -11.24 -0.71
C ALA A 82 -18.42 -9.83 -0.68
N GLU A 83 -18.13 -9.06 0.39
CA GLU A 83 -18.53 -7.64 0.47
C GLU A 83 -17.71 -6.78 -0.48
N SER A 84 -16.42 -7.10 -0.61
CA SER A 84 -15.52 -6.47 -1.57
C SER A 84 -14.73 -7.56 -2.32
N ALA A 85 -14.60 -7.41 -3.65
CA ALA A 85 -13.84 -8.33 -4.49
C ALA A 85 -13.24 -7.61 -5.70
N ILE A 86 -12.03 -8.01 -6.08
CA ILE A 86 -11.32 -7.54 -7.27
C ILE A 86 -10.70 -8.73 -8.02
N LEU A 87 -10.74 -8.66 -9.34
CA LEU A 87 -9.89 -9.47 -10.21
C LEU A 87 -9.04 -8.50 -11.04
N MET A 88 -7.74 -8.66 -10.99
CA MET A 88 -6.76 -7.78 -11.63
C MET A 88 -5.77 -8.62 -12.43
N ASP A 89 -5.38 -8.15 -13.59
CA ASP A 89 -4.24 -8.71 -14.30
C ASP A 89 -2.94 -8.29 -13.61
N ALA A 90 -2.08 -9.26 -13.30
CA ALA A 90 -0.89 -9.04 -12.51
C ALA A 90 0.18 -8.21 -13.24
N GLU A 91 0.27 -8.38 -14.55
CA GLU A 91 1.30 -7.73 -15.37
C GLU A 91 0.91 -6.28 -15.67
N THR A 92 -0.29 -6.05 -16.18
CA THR A 92 -0.75 -4.73 -16.60
C THR A 92 -1.31 -3.88 -15.46
N GLY A 93 -1.84 -4.51 -14.40
CA GLY A 93 -2.62 -3.84 -13.36
C GLY A 93 -4.05 -3.50 -13.78
N ALA A 94 -4.50 -3.94 -14.95
CA ALA A 94 -5.87 -3.73 -15.40
C ALA A 94 -6.87 -4.49 -14.52
N ILE A 95 -7.95 -3.81 -14.15
CA ILE A 95 -9.03 -4.36 -13.34
C ILE A 95 -10.03 -5.04 -14.28
N LEU A 96 -10.27 -6.34 -14.07
CA LEU A 96 -11.20 -7.13 -14.87
C LEU A 96 -12.56 -7.28 -14.20
N TYR A 97 -12.59 -7.22 -12.87
CA TYR A 97 -13.79 -7.30 -12.05
C TYR A 97 -13.65 -6.38 -10.85
N GLU A 98 -14.70 -5.60 -10.60
CA GLU A 98 -14.78 -4.62 -9.54
C GLU A 98 -16.09 -4.75 -8.78
N LYS A 99 -15.97 -4.94 -7.44
CA LYS A 99 -17.08 -4.90 -6.49
C LYS A 99 -16.58 -4.27 -5.19
N ASN A 100 -17.01 -3.04 -4.87
CA ASN A 100 -16.65 -2.29 -3.66
C ASN A 100 -15.14 -2.28 -3.39
N ILE A 101 -14.29 -2.14 -4.39
CA ILE A 101 -12.84 -2.40 -4.27
C ILE A 101 -12.12 -1.42 -3.36
N HIS A 102 -12.70 -0.25 -3.08
CA HIS A 102 -12.16 0.80 -2.20
C HIS A 102 -12.77 0.81 -0.79
N GLU A 103 -13.67 -0.14 -0.48
CA GLU A 103 -14.24 -0.26 0.87
C GLU A 103 -13.16 -0.67 1.87
N GLN A 104 -13.02 0.11 2.95
CA GLN A 104 -12.07 -0.17 4.03
C GLN A 104 -12.58 -1.31 4.90
N LEU A 105 -11.93 -2.44 4.85
CA LEU A 105 -12.27 -3.66 5.56
C LEU A 105 -11.07 -4.19 6.35
N TYR A 106 -11.33 -5.05 7.33
CA TYR A 106 -10.27 -5.67 8.11
C TYR A 106 -9.63 -6.81 7.31
N PRO A 107 -8.29 -6.82 7.15
CA PRO A 107 -7.60 -7.82 6.32
C PRO A 107 -7.45 -9.18 7.00
N ALA A 108 -7.41 -9.25 8.33
CA ALA A 108 -6.93 -10.42 9.02
C ALA A 108 -5.53 -10.85 8.50
N SER A 109 -5.25 -12.16 8.45
CA SER A 109 -3.92 -12.68 8.08
C SER A 109 -3.49 -12.49 6.62
N ILE A 110 -4.30 -11.88 5.74
CA ILE A 110 -3.79 -11.49 4.41
C ILE A 110 -2.77 -10.35 4.52
N THR A 111 -2.76 -9.60 5.64
CA THR A 111 -1.69 -8.67 6.05
C THR A 111 -0.29 -9.27 5.88
N LYS A 112 -0.12 -10.57 6.14
CA LYS A 112 1.17 -11.26 6.09
C LYS A 112 1.81 -11.31 4.70
N ILE A 113 1.05 -11.00 3.65
CA ILE A 113 1.59 -10.80 2.30
C ILE A 113 2.54 -9.60 2.28
N LEU A 114 2.12 -8.47 2.85
CA LEU A 114 2.97 -7.27 2.95
C LEU A 114 4.15 -7.51 3.91
N THR A 115 3.94 -8.19 5.02
CA THR A 115 5.01 -8.57 5.95
C THR A 115 6.07 -9.44 5.27
N ALA A 116 5.64 -10.44 4.48
CA ALA A 116 6.55 -11.31 3.73
C ALA A 116 7.31 -10.55 2.64
N LEU A 117 6.62 -9.66 1.91
CA LEU A 117 7.23 -8.83 0.88
C LEU A 117 8.35 -7.97 1.46
N ILE A 118 8.07 -7.24 2.54
CA ILE A 118 9.08 -6.38 3.20
C ILE A 118 10.24 -7.21 3.73
N ALA A 119 9.99 -8.34 4.39
CA ALA A 119 11.05 -9.21 4.90
C ALA A 119 11.93 -9.75 3.76
N MET A 120 11.34 -10.10 2.61
CA MET A 120 12.04 -10.55 1.40
C MET A 120 12.88 -9.44 0.77
N GLU A 121 12.41 -8.19 0.79
CA GLU A 121 13.12 -7.02 0.23
C GLU A 121 14.28 -6.56 1.12
N GLN A 122 14.17 -6.73 2.45
CA GLN A 122 15.10 -6.12 3.42
C GLN A 122 16.15 -7.09 3.98
N CYS A 123 15.93 -8.42 3.92
CA CYS A 123 16.77 -9.39 4.61
C CYS A 123 17.33 -10.47 3.68
N PRO A 124 18.59 -10.87 3.84
CA PRO A 124 19.12 -12.10 3.24
C PRO A 124 18.36 -13.34 3.73
N LEU A 125 18.07 -14.29 2.84
CA LEU A 125 17.26 -15.48 3.14
C LEU A 125 17.88 -16.42 4.18
N ASP A 126 19.20 -16.46 4.26
CA ASP A 126 19.99 -17.29 5.18
C ASP A 126 20.28 -16.61 6.53
N GLU A 127 19.88 -15.35 6.68
CA GLU A 127 20.00 -14.62 7.94
C GLU A 127 19.15 -15.26 9.04
N MET A 128 19.69 -15.30 10.28
CA MET A 128 19.02 -15.94 11.40
C MET A 128 18.11 -14.97 12.15
N VAL A 129 16.82 -15.24 12.11
CA VAL A 129 15.80 -14.52 12.90
C VAL A 129 15.76 -15.07 14.31
N THR A 130 15.99 -14.23 15.30
CA THR A 130 15.88 -14.59 16.73
C THR A 130 14.46 -14.31 17.23
N TYR A 131 13.80 -15.33 17.77
CA TYR A 131 12.44 -15.20 18.30
C TYR A 131 12.50 -14.66 19.73
N SER A 132 12.15 -13.41 19.92
CA SER A 132 12.16 -12.75 21.23
C SER A 132 11.04 -13.27 22.14
N ASN A 133 11.16 -12.99 23.46
CA ASN A 133 10.05 -13.23 24.37
C ASN A 133 8.80 -12.41 24.03
N GLU A 134 8.98 -11.20 23.48
CA GLU A 134 7.87 -10.32 23.10
C GLU A 134 7.17 -10.89 21.86
N ALA A 135 7.88 -11.21 20.80
CA ALA A 135 7.32 -11.79 19.59
C ALA A 135 6.51 -13.05 19.85
N VAL A 136 7.02 -13.92 20.73
CA VAL A 136 6.41 -15.24 21.04
C VAL A 136 5.25 -15.13 22.02
N ASN A 137 5.33 -14.29 23.06
CA ASN A 137 4.32 -14.23 24.11
C ASN A 137 3.24 -13.15 23.92
N SER A 138 3.34 -12.33 22.88
CA SER A 138 2.31 -11.33 22.54
C SER A 138 1.08 -11.93 21.85
N ILE A 139 1.12 -13.21 21.45
CA ILE A 139 0.01 -13.92 20.81
C ILE A 139 -0.75 -14.80 21.80
N ASN A 140 -2.01 -15.10 21.47
CA ASN A 140 -2.78 -16.11 22.21
C ASN A 140 -2.51 -17.49 21.60
N TRP A 141 -1.71 -18.31 22.27
CA TRP A 141 -1.31 -19.65 21.82
C TRP A 141 -2.48 -20.64 21.60
N GLN A 142 -3.66 -20.37 22.16
CA GLN A 142 -4.82 -21.27 22.05
C GLN A 142 -5.70 -20.92 20.82
N THR A 143 -5.77 -19.65 20.46
CA THR A 143 -6.67 -19.14 19.42
C THR A 143 -5.95 -18.72 18.17
N ASP A 144 -4.72 -18.18 18.30
CA ASP A 144 -3.99 -17.60 17.20
C ASP A 144 -3.19 -18.64 16.44
N SER A 145 -3.05 -18.43 15.14
CA SER A 145 -2.20 -19.28 14.30
C SER A 145 -0.74 -19.14 14.70
N ASN A 146 -0.08 -20.27 14.98
CA ASN A 146 1.33 -20.35 15.35
C ASN A 146 1.97 -21.65 14.84
N ILE A 147 3.28 -21.74 14.81
CA ILE A 147 4.04 -22.95 14.45
C ILE A 147 4.74 -23.60 15.64
N GLY A 148 4.59 -23.01 16.82
CA GLY A 148 5.10 -23.57 18.08
C GLY A 148 6.59 -23.34 18.32
N ILE A 149 7.20 -22.36 17.65
CA ILE A 149 8.57 -21.94 17.93
C ILE A 149 8.65 -21.23 19.28
N GLN A 150 9.75 -21.41 20.01
CA GLN A 150 9.90 -20.91 21.37
C GLN A 150 10.81 -19.69 21.41
N ALA A 151 10.65 -18.88 22.46
CA ALA A 151 11.51 -17.75 22.70
C ALA A 151 12.98 -18.18 22.86
N GLY A 152 13.89 -17.47 22.18
CA GLY A 152 15.31 -17.78 22.11
C GLY A 152 15.70 -18.74 21.00
N GLU A 153 14.74 -19.42 20.35
CA GLU A 153 15.02 -20.23 19.16
C GLU A 153 15.30 -19.32 17.95
N GLN A 154 16.03 -19.85 16.95
CA GLN A 154 16.42 -19.14 15.76
C GLN A 154 16.22 -20.02 14.53
N ILE A 155 15.61 -19.47 13.49
CA ILE A 155 15.49 -20.04 12.15
C ILE A 155 15.83 -18.99 11.11
N THR A 156 16.11 -19.41 9.88
CA THR A 156 16.44 -18.47 8.81
C THR A 156 15.22 -17.62 8.39
N VAL A 157 15.48 -16.51 7.71
CA VAL A 157 14.42 -15.69 7.08
C VAL A 157 13.58 -16.55 6.14
N GLU A 158 14.18 -17.40 5.29
CA GLU A 158 13.44 -18.30 4.41
C GLU A 158 12.52 -19.23 5.20
N GLN A 159 13.01 -19.90 6.27
CA GLN A 159 12.19 -20.75 7.12
C GLN A 159 11.07 -19.98 7.84
N SER A 160 11.36 -18.73 8.23
CA SER A 160 10.37 -17.84 8.81
C SER A 160 9.27 -17.47 7.79
N LEU A 161 9.62 -17.23 6.53
CA LEU A 161 8.64 -17.00 5.46
C LEU A 161 7.73 -18.21 5.23
N TYR A 162 8.25 -19.45 5.32
CA TYR A 162 7.40 -20.65 5.32
C TYR A 162 6.48 -20.71 6.55
N GLY A 163 6.95 -20.40 7.72
CA GLY A 163 6.16 -20.30 8.94
C GLY A 163 5.05 -19.25 8.82
N LEU A 164 5.38 -18.09 8.25
CA LEU A 164 4.50 -16.95 8.05
C LEU A 164 3.38 -17.23 7.04
N LEU A 165 3.72 -17.72 5.87
CA LEU A 165 2.78 -17.84 4.74
C LEU A 165 2.01 -19.16 4.77
N VAL A 166 2.68 -20.29 5.03
CA VAL A 166 2.07 -21.62 5.08
C VAL A 166 1.35 -21.85 6.42
N GLY A 167 2.03 -21.56 7.54
CA GLY A 167 1.48 -21.69 8.89
C GLY A 167 0.57 -20.56 9.33
N SER A 168 0.64 -19.45 8.64
CA SER A 168 -0.02 -18.20 9.05
C SER A 168 0.38 -17.75 10.48
N ALA A 169 1.60 -18.07 10.91
CA ALA A 169 2.06 -17.90 12.27
C ALA A 169 2.20 -16.43 12.68
N ASN A 170 1.56 -16.05 13.78
CA ASN A 170 1.54 -14.66 14.26
C ASN A 170 2.85 -14.30 14.98
N GLU A 171 3.41 -15.23 15.76
CA GLU A 171 4.72 -15.05 16.42
C GLU A 171 5.85 -14.90 15.39
N VAL A 172 5.72 -15.55 14.25
CA VAL A 172 6.70 -15.41 13.14
C VAL A 172 6.60 -14.02 12.52
N ALA A 173 5.39 -13.50 12.32
CA ALA A 173 5.20 -12.15 11.81
C ALA A 173 5.81 -11.09 12.74
N ASN A 174 5.61 -11.24 14.06
CA ASN A 174 6.18 -10.36 15.06
C ASN A 174 7.71 -10.45 15.10
N ALA A 175 8.27 -11.67 15.04
CA ALA A 175 9.73 -11.87 15.04
C ALA A 175 10.39 -11.30 13.79
N LEU A 176 9.78 -11.44 12.60
CA LEU A 176 10.25 -10.80 11.38
C LEU A 176 10.18 -9.28 11.48
N ALA A 177 9.10 -8.73 12.05
CA ALA A 177 8.96 -7.30 12.27
C ALA A 177 10.04 -6.74 13.20
N GLU A 178 10.33 -7.42 14.31
CA GLU A 178 11.42 -7.06 15.21
C GLU A 178 12.79 -7.18 14.53
N HIS A 179 12.99 -8.22 13.72
CA HIS A 179 14.23 -8.46 13.01
C HIS A 179 14.54 -7.36 11.98
N VAL A 180 13.53 -6.94 11.20
CA VAL A 180 13.67 -5.92 10.15
C VAL A 180 13.79 -4.51 10.74
N SER A 181 12.95 -4.15 11.72
CA SER A 181 12.76 -2.76 12.17
C SER A 181 13.06 -2.55 13.66
N GLY A 182 13.47 -3.59 14.40
CA GLY A 182 13.76 -3.52 15.83
C GLY A 182 12.51 -3.54 16.71
N SER A 183 11.32 -3.26 16.19
CA SER A 183 10.04 -3.36 16.91
C SER A 183 8.86 -3.58 15.96
N VAL A 184 7.76 -4.16 16.46
CA VAL A 184 6.52 -4.32 15.69
C VAL A 184 5.93 -2.94 15.32
N GLN A 185 6.09 -1.94 16.17
CA GLN A 185 5.59 -0.59 15.95
C GLN A 185 6.36 0.15 14.84
N ASP A 186 7.67 0.01 14.80
CA ASP A 186 8.47 0.62 13.72
C ASP A 186 8.27 -0.13 12.40
N PHE A 187 8.06 -1.45 12.46
CA PHE A 187 7.67 -2.23 11.29
C PHE A 187 6.32 -1.82 10.72
N ALA A 188 5.33 -1.51 11.57
CA ALA A 188 4.03 -1.00 11.12
C ALA A 188 4.17 0.32 10.36
N LYS A 189 5.09 1.21 10.75
CA LYS A 189 5.41 2.44 9.98
C LYS A 189 5.96 2.09 8.60
N LEU A 190 6.95 1.17 8.55
CA LEU A 190 7.53 0.68 7.30
C LEU A 190 6.49 0.02 6.39
N MET A 191 5.53 -0.73 6.97
CA MET A 191 4.40 -1.29 6.22
C MET A 191 3.56 -0.21 5.54
N ASN A 192 3.23 0.88 6.25
CA ASN A 192 2.45 1.98 5.68
C ASN A 192 3.24 2.75 4.61
N GLU A 193 4.53 3.02 4.85
CA GLU A 193 5.42 3.62 3.84
C GLU A 193 5.52 2.75 2.58
N ARG A 194 5.64 1.42 2.75
CA ARG A 194 5.71 0.50 1.61
C ARG A 194 4.38 0.39 0.87
N ALA A 195 3.25 0.37 1.58
CA ALA A 195 1.91 0.38 0.98
C ALA A 195 1.69 1.66 0.16
N GLU A 196 2.03 2.83 0.70
CA GLU A 196 1.97 4.11 -0.03
C GLU A 196 2.83 4.06 -1.32
N ALA A 197 4.06 3.54 -1.23
CA ALA A 197 4.95 3.38 -2.38
C ALA A 197 4.42 2.40 -3.44
N LEU A 198 3.51 1.49 -3.08
CA LEU A 198 2.81 0.58 -4.00
C LEU A 198 1.51 1.17 -4.56
N GLY A 199 1.20 2.43 -4.25
CA GLY A 199 -0.02 3.11 -4.71
C GLY A 199 -1.28 2.78 -3.89
N CYS A 200 -1.14 2.23 -2.69
CA CYS A 200 -2.26 2.02 -1.77
C CYS A 200 -2.78 3.35 -1.22
N VAL A 201 -4.10 3.51 -1.21
CA VAL A 201 -4.75 4.77 -0.81
C VAL A 201 -5.78 4.60 0.31
N ASP A 202 -6.21 3.36 0.58
CA ASP A 202 -7.30 3.02 1.51
C ASP A 202 -6.82 2.19 2.70
N SER A 203 -5.50 2.07 2.93
CA SER A 203 -4.92 1.15 3.92
C SER A 203 -4.25 1.86 5.07
N HIS A 204 -4.34 1.24 6.24
CA HIS A 204 -3.50 1.52 7.39
C HIS A 204 -3.17 0.23 8.14
N PHE A 205 -1.89 -0.07 8.28
CA PHE A 205 -1.37 -1.26 8.94
C PHE A 205 -0.87 -0.90 10.34
N ALA A 206 -1.48 -1.48 11.38
CA ALA A 206 -1.13 -1.27 12.79
C ALA A 206 -0.22 -2.38 13.36
N ASN A 207 -0.16 -3.55 12.69
CA ASN A 207 0.65 -4.69 13.11
C ASN A 207 1.05 -5.58 11.93
N ALA A 208 2.03 -6.46 12.14
CA ALA A 208 2.60 -7.32 11.10
C ALA A 208 1.81 -8.62 10.84
N ASN A 209 0.87 -8.99 11.69
CA ASN A 209 0.22 -10.31 11.68
C ASN A 209 -1.25 -10.30 11.27
N GLY A 210 -1.92 -9.13 11.30
CA GLY A 210 -3.33 -8.98 10.96
C GLY A 210 -4.30 -9.36 12.08
N ILE A 211 -3.84 -9.44 13.34
CA ILE A 211 -4.75 -9.49 14.49
C ILE A 211 -5.56 -8.20 14.52
N PHE A 212 -6.82 -8.31 14.88
CA PHE A 212 -7.77 -7.20 14.89
C PHE A 212 -7.25 -6.00 15.69
N ASP A 213 -7.30 -4.84 15.08
CA ASP A 213 -7.14 -3.52 15.64
C ASP A 213 -8.04 -2.57 14.83
N GLU A 214 -8.74 -1.64 15.49
CA GLU A 214 -9.66 -0.72 14.83
C GLU A 214 -8.97 0.16 13.76
N ASN A 215 -7.66 0.37 13.91
CA ASN A 215 -6.84 1.14 12.97
C ASN A 215 -6.11 0.24 11.96
N HIS A 216 -6.40 -1.07 11.89
CA HIS A 216 -5.77 -2.00 10.96
C HIS A 216 -6.76 -2.39 9.86
N TYR A 217 -6.75 -1.66 8.77
CA TYR A 217 -7.68 -1.82 7.65
C TYR A 217 -6.99 -1.69 6.30
N THR A 218 -7.65 -2.19 5.27
CA THR A 218 -7.22 -2.16 3.87
C THR A 218 -8.43 -2.27 2.95
N SER A 219 -8.22 -2.12 1.64
CA SER A 219 -9.22 -2.38 0.61
C SER A 219 -8.82 -3.55 -0.28
N ALA A 220 -9.76 -4.07 -1.09
CA ALA A 220 -9.44 -5.12 -2.07
C ALA A 220 -8.49 -4.57 -3.15
N TYR A 221 -8.63 -3.31 -3.54
CA TYR A 221 -7.74 -2.63 -4.48
C TYR A 221 -6.30 -2.58 -3.94
N ASP A 222 -6.12 -2.07 -2.72
CA ASP A 222 -4.80 -1.95 -2.11
C ASP A 222 -4.13 -3.31 -1.91
N MET A 223 -4.91 -4.31 -1.48
CA MET A 223 -4.39 -5.67 -1.35
C MET A 223 -4.01 -6.28 -2.70
N ALA A 224 -4.69 -5.92 -3.80
CA ALA A 224 -4.30 -6.34 -5.14
C ALA A 224 -2.98 -5.68 -5.58
N GLN A 225 -2.75 -4.39 -5.28
CA GLN A 225 -1.48 -3.72 -5.54
C GLN A 225 -0.32 -4.36 -4.76
N ILE A 226 -0.52 -4.62 -3.47
CA ILE A 226 0.46 -5.34 -2.63
C ILE A 226 0.72 -6.74 -3.19
N ALA A 227 -0.34 -7.44 -3.64
CA ALA A 227 -0.24 -8.78 -4.21
C ALA A 227 0.52 -8.78 -5.55
N ARG A 228 0.41 -7.74 -6.38
CA ARG A 228 1.22 -7.61 -7.61
C ARG A 228 2.72 -7.65 -7.28
N ALA A 229 3.15 -6.81 -6.34
CA ALA A 229 4.55 -6.80 -5.89
C ALA A 229 4.97 -8.12 -5.23
N PHE A 230 4.08 -8.76 -4.46
CA PHE A 230 4.35 -10.05 -3.83
C PHE A 230 4.50 -11.18 -4.85
N PHE A 231 3.57 -11.30 -5.80
CA PHE A 231 3.57 -12.37 -6.79
C PHE A 231 4.51 -12.13 -7.99
N SER A 232 5.18 -10.99 -8.08
CA SER A 232 6.32 -10.80 -8.99
C SER A 232 7.57 -11.56 -8.53
N ASN A 233 7.63 -12.02 -7.26
CA ASN A 233 8.76 -12.76 -6.71
C ASN A 233 8.50 -14.27 -6.73
N ASP A 234 9.32 -15.02 -7.49
CA ASP A 234 9.19 -16.47 -7.68
C ASP A 234 9.25 -17.28 -6.38
N LEU A 235 10.09 -16.85 -5.42
CA LEU A 235 10.20 -17.56 -4.14
C LEU A 235 8.96 -17.37 -3.29
N LEU A 236 8.40 -16.16 -3.25
CA LEU A 236 7.15 -15.88 -2.53
C LEU A 236 5.97 -16.63 -3.18
N CYS A 237 5.93 -16.73 -4.51
CA CYS A 237 5.00 -17.59 -5.24
C CYS A 237 5.10 -19.04 -4.78
N LYS A 238 6.32 -19.59 -4.78
CA LYS A 238 6.60 -20.96 -4.37
C LYS A 238 6.18 -21.22 -2.92
N ILE A 239 6.52 -20.34 -1.99
CA ILE A 239 6.19 -20.49 -0.56
C ILE A 239 4.68 -20.45 -0.36
N SER A 240 3.99 -19.45 -0.93
CA SER A 240 2.53 -19.28 -0.77
C SER A 240 1.71 -20.37 -1.49
N GLY A 241 2.30 -21.05 -2.49
CA GLY A 241 1.77 -22.23 -3.16
C GLY A 241 2.07 -23.57 -2.47
N THR A 242 2.81 -23.56 -1.34
CA THR A 242 3.21 -24.77 -0.62
C THR A 242 2.12 -25.24 0.34
N ALA A 243 1.73 -26.52 0.27
CA ALA A 243 0.71 -27.10 1.15
C ALA A 243 1.25 -27.45 2.54
N THR A 244 2.49 -27.96 2.62
CA THR A 244 3.14 -28.36 3.88
C THR A 244 4.62 -28.08 3.83
N TYR A 245 5.22 -27.71 4.95
CA TYR A 245 6.64 -27.51 5.09
C TYR A 245 7.11 -28.00 6.45
N THR A 246 8.34 -28.49 6.54
CA THR A 246 8.93 -28.93 7.79
C THR A 246 10.21 -28.17 8.05
N ILE A 247 10.27 -27.43 9.16
CA ILE A 247 11.47 -26.80 9.67
C ILE A 247 12.21 -27.85 10.49
N PRO A 248 13.41 -28.27 10.10
CA PRO A 248 14.11 -29.35 10.77
C PRO A 248 14.65 -28.90 12.13
N ARG A 249 14.79 -29.85 13.04
CA ARG A 249 15.55 -29.64 14.29
C ARG A 249 16.98 -29.22 13.96
N SER A 250 17.49 -28.26 14.72
CA SER A 250 18.85 -27.74 14.56
C SER A 250 19.50 -27.50 15.93
N ALA A 251 20.65 -26.86 15.93
CA ALA A 251 21.30 -26.42 17.19
C ALA A 251 20.51 -25.32 17.90
N THR A 252 19.73 -24.55 17.14
CA THR A 252 18.94 -23.38 17.59
C THR A 252 17.44 -23.68 17.72
N VAL A 253 16.96 -24.82 17.20
CA VAL A 253 15.57 -25.26 17.27
C VAL A 253 15.49 -26.64 17.92
N SER A 254 14.81 -26.72 19.05
CA SER A 254 14.81 -27.91 19.92
C SER A 254 14.07 -29.11 19.36
N LYS A 255 13.07 -28.86 18.47
CA LYS A 255 12.22 -29.89 17.85
C LYS A 255 11.95 -29.55 16.39
N GLU A 256 11.57 -30.55 15.62
CA GLU A 256 11.02 -30.36 14.28
C GLU A 256 9.69 -29.62 14.34
N LEU A 257 9.49 -28.61 13.47
CA LEU A 257 8.25 -27.84 13.38
C LEU A 257 7.55 -28.15 12.04
N PHE A 258 6.41 -28.80 12.15
CA PHE A 258 5.58 -29.13 10.98
C PHE A 258 4.57 -28.01 10.72
N VAL A 259 4.55 -27.50 9.48
CA VAL A 259 3.72 -26.38 9.04
C VAL A 259 2.79 -26.86 7.94
N SER A 260 1.49 -26.54 8.06
CA SER A 260 0.47 -26.93 7.08
C SER A 260 -0.46 -25.76 6.75
N SER A 261 -0.72 -25.56 5.46
CA SER A 261 -1.62 -24.52 4.99
C SER A 261 -3.09 -24.91 5.19
N LYS A 262 -3.89 -23.90 5.61
CA LYS A 262 -5.36 -23.99 5.72
C LYS A 262 -6.05 -23.72 4.39
N ASN A 263 -5.32 -23.27 3.37
CA ASN A 263 -5.89 -22.94 2.07
C ASN A 263 -6.37 -24.17 1.33
N GLN A 264 -7.63 -24.15 0.90
CA GLN A 264 -8.28 -25.27 0.20
C GLN A 264 -8.10 -25.22 -1.33
N LEU A 265 -7.54 -24.13 -1.90
CA LEU A 265 -7.22 -24.03 -3.31
C LEU A 265 -5.95 -24.81 -3.70
N LEU A 266 -5.13 -25.21 -2.72
CA LEU A 266 -3.85 -25.91 -2.94
C LEU A 266 -4.05 -27.33 -3.45
N PRO A 267 -3.08 -27.90 -4.20
CA PRO A 267 -3.16 -29.27 -4.73
C PRO A 267 -3.49 -30.30 -3.65
N GLY A 268 -4.44 -31.19 -3.96
CA GLY A 268 -4.89 -32.24 -3.07
C GLY A 268 -5.85 -31.81 -1.96
N LYS A 269 -6.32 -30.58 -1.96
CA LYS A 269 -7.37 -30.07 -1.10
C LYS A 269 -8.74 -30.10 -1.78
N GLU A 270 -9.81 -29.77 -1.03
CA GLU A 270 -11.20 -29.90 -1.47
C GLU A 270 -11.54 -29.00 -2.67
N TYR A 271 -11.05 -27.77 -2.67
CA TYR A 271 -11.26 -26.77 -3.72
C TYR A 271 -10.00 -26.55 -4.57
N ALA A 272 -9.17 -27.59 -4.76
CA ALA A 272 -7.93 -27.46 -5.49
C ALA A 272 -8.14 -26.83 -6.87
N TYR A 273 -7.37 -25.76 -7.15
CA TYR A 273 -7.43 -25.05 -8.43
C TYR A 273 -6.15 -25.27 -9.22
N GLU A 274 -6.27 -25.85 -10.40
CA GLU A 274 -5.14 -26.34 -11.22
C GLU A 274 -4.12 -25.24 -11.55
N TYR A 275 -4.61 -24.02 -11.80
CA TYR A 275 -3.78 -22.89 -12.23
C TYR A 275 -3.25 -22.03 -11.09
N LEU A 276 -3.46 -22.41 -9.83
CA LEU A 276 -3.05 -21.65 -8.65
C LEU A 276 -1.53 -21.52 -8.60
N VAL A 277 -1.02 -20.29 -8.53
CA VAL A 277 0.38 -19.94 -8.28
C VAL A 277 0.67 -19.87 -6.77
N GLY A 278 -0.18 -19.19 -6.03
CA GLY A 278 -0.06 -19.03 -4.60
C GLY A 278 -1.22 -18.28 -3.99
N SER A 279 -1.31 -18.29 -2.66
CA SER A 279 -2.41 -17.61 -1.98
C SER A 279 -2.19 -17.46 -0.49
N LYS A 280 -2.98 -16.58 0.13
CA LYS A 280 -3.00 -16.37 1.58
C LYS A 280 -4.42 -16.19 2.08
N THR A 281 -4.83 -17.01 3.05
CA THR A 281 -6.12 -16.91 3.77
C THR A 281 -6.03 -16.02 4.99
N GLY A 282 -7.13 -15.37 5.35
CA GLY A 282 -7.28 -14.63 6.60
C GLY A 282 -8.64 -14.89 7.23
N TYR A 283 -8.71 -14.80 8.56
CA TYR A 283 -9.93 -14.85 9.34
C TYR A 283 -9.75 -14.19 10.69
N THR A 284 -10.66 -13.31 11.05
CA THR A 284 -11.03 -12.90 12.40
C THR A 284 -12.56 -12.81 12.47
N SER A 285 -13.12 -12.63 13.65
CA SER A 285 -14.58 -12.45 13.79
C SER A 285 -15.09 -11.21 13.06
N GLU A 286 -14.26 -10.17 13.02
CA GLU A 286 -14.56 -8.85 12.44
C GLU A 286 -14.32 -8.84 10.92
N ALA A 287 -13.21 -9.44 10.48
CA ALA A 287 -12.84 -9.52 9.04
C ALA A 287 -13.66 -10.55 8.27
N ARG A 288 -14.23 -11.55 8.96
CA ARG A 288 -14.75 -12.75 8.35
C ARG A 288 -13.68 -13.46 7.51
N GLN A 289 -14.04 -14.16 6.44
CA GLN A 289 -13.06 -14.79 5.56
C GLN A 289 -12.49 -13.75 4.60
N THR A 290 -11.16 -13.76 4.46
CA THR A 290 -10.42 -12.99 3.46
C THR A 290 -9.47 -13.92 2.71
N LEU A 291 -9.29 -13.68 1.41
CA LEU A 291 -8.41 -14.48 0.58
C LEU A 291 -7.77 -13.62 -0.49
N VAL A 292 -6.45 -13.70 -0.60
CA VAL A 292 -5.67 -13.18 -1.73
C VAL A 292 -5.08 -14.37 -2.47
N SER A 293 -5.26 -14.44 -3.77
CA SER A 293 -4.80 -15.54 -4.60
C SER A 293 -4.23 -15.04 -5.92
N CYS A 294 -3.27 -15.78 -6.47
CA CYS A 294 -2.75 -15.58 -7.80
C CYS A 294 -2.88 -16.90 -8.59
N ALA A 295 -3.33 -16.80 -9.83
CA ALA A 295 -3.40 -17.93 -10.75
C ALA A 295 -2.81 -17.54 -12.10
N GLN A 296 -2.25 -18.53 -12.83
CA GLN A 296 -1.69 -18.31 -14.16
C GLN A 296 -2.13 -19.38 -15.12
N LYS A 297 -2.61 -18.97 -16.30
CA LYS A 297 -3.05 -19.85 -17.37
C LYS A 297 -2.78 -19.22 -18.73
N ASP A 298 -2.20 -19.98 -19.65
CA ASP A 298 -2.00 -19.58 -21.06
C ASP A 298 -1.32 -18.19 -21.23
N GLY A 299 -0.36 -17.86 -20.35
CA GLY A 299 0.35 -16.57 -20.36
C GLY A 299 -0.32 -15.45 -19.57
N MET A 300 -1.59 -15.56 -19.22
CA MET A 300 -2.31 -14.61 -18.39
C MET A 300 -2.10 -14.92 -16.91
N LYS A 301 -1.73 -13.92 -16.09
CA LYS A 301 -1.52 -14.04 -14.66
C LYS A 301 -2.47 -13.12 -13.93
N LEU A 302 -3.38 -13.69 -13.15
CA LEU A 302 -4.45 -12.97 -12.48
C LEU A 302 -4.30 -12.96 -10.96
N ILE A 303 -4.63 -11.85 -10.34
CA ILE A 303 -4.73 -11.67 -8.89
C ILE A 303 -6.21 -11.51 -8.54
N CYS A 304 -6.66 -12.30 -7.57
CA CYS A 304 -8.01 -12.22 -7.01
C CYS A 304 -7.93 -11.93 -5.53
N VAL A 305 -8.65 -10.91 -5.07
CA VAL A 305 -8.83 -10.60 -3.65
C VAL A 305 -10.32 -10.63 -3.35
N VAL A 306 -10.71 -11.39 -2.32
CA VAL A 306 -12.06 -11.41 -1.76
C VAL A 306 -11.98 -11.07 -0.28
N MET A 307 -12.83 -10.16 0.18
CA MET A 307 -12.85 -9.67 1.55
C MET A 307 -14.25 -9.76 2.15
N LYS A 308 -14.29 -10.10 3.46
CA LYS A 308 -15.51 -10.25 4.25
C LYS A 308 -16.50 -11.23 3.63
N GLU A 309 -15.98 -12.43 3.31
CA GLU A 309 -16.73 -13.56 2.77
C GLU A 309 -17.04 -14.59 3.87
N GLU A 310 -17.87 -15.57 3.58
CA GLU A 310 -18.19 -16.68 4.47
C GLU A 310 -17.62 -18.01 3.95
N SER A 311 -17.20 -18.87 4.87
CA SER A 311 -16.66 -20.18 4.50
C SER A 311 -17.79 -21.13 4.04
N PRO A 312 -17.59 -21.86 2.93
CA PRO A 312 -16.37 -22.00 2.13
C PRO A 312 -16.33 -21.07 0.91
N SER A 313 -17.25 -20.11 0.79
CA SER A 313 -17.47 -19.31 -0.43
C SER A 313 -16.24 -18.49 -0.84
N GLN A 314 -15.34 -18.12 0.07
CA GLN A 314 -14.09 -17.45 -0.30
C GLN A 314 -13.27 -18.28 -1.33
N PHE A 315 -13.39 -19.61 -1.35
CA PHE A 315 -12.70 -20.46 -2.32
C PHE A 315 -13.49 -20.60 -3.62
N THR A 316 -14.80 -20.82 -3.53
CA THR A 316 -15.65 -20.98 -4.72
C THR A 316 -15.75 -19.70 -5.52
N ASP A 317 -15.94 -18.56 -4.87
CA ASP A 317 -16.02 -17.24 -5.50
C ASP A 317 -14.68 -16.85 -6.16
N THR A 318 -13.54 -17.15 -5.50
CA THR A 318 -12.21 -16.99 -6.11
C THR A 318 -12.05 -17.84 -7.38
N ILE A 319 -12.50 -19.09 -7.38
CA ILE A 319 -12.46 -19.97 -8.56
C ILE A 319 -13.36 -19.41 -9.67
N GLU A 320 -14.57 -18.94 -9.33
CA GLU A 320 -15.49 -18.36 -10.32
C GLU A 320 -14.89 -17.08 -10.94
N LEU A 321 -14.26 -16.23 -10.14
CA LEU A 321 -13.58 -15.01 -10.63
C LEU A 321 -12.39 -15.35 -11.54
N PHE A 322 -11.55 -16.33 -11.17
CA PHE A 322 -10.47 -16.76 -12.06
C PHE A 322 -11.00 -17.35 -13.37
N ASN A 323 -12.02 -18.21 -13.30
CA ASN A 323 -12.63 -18.78 -14.51
C ASN A 323 -13.26 -17.70 -15.39
N TYR A 324 -13.92 -16.71 -14.80
CA TYR A 324 -14.41 -15.52 -15.50
C TYR A 324 -13.27 -14.79 -16.24
N GLY A 325 -12.18 -14.47 -15.55
CA GLY A 325 -11.03 -13.79 -16.16
C GLY A 325 -10.43 -14.58 -17.31
N PHE A 326 -10.08 -15.85 -17.09
CA PHE A 326 -9.46 -16.70 -18.12
C PHE A 326 -10.37 -17.04 -19.30
N SER A 327 -11.70 -17.00 -19.15
CA SER A 327 -12.64 -17.30 -20.21
C SER A 327 -13.13 -16.09 -20.99
N SER A 328 -13.05 -14.89 -20.40
CA SER A 328 -13.67 -13.69 -20.95
C SER A 328 -12.67 -12.68 -21.53
N PHE A 329 -11.38 -12.86 -21.24
CA PHE A 329 -10.33 -11.94 -21.64
C PHE A 329 -9.18 -12.66 -22.35
N HIS A 330 -8.39 -11.88 -23.09
CA HIS A 330 -7.17 -12.32 -23.74
C HIS A 330 -6.08 -11.25 -23.64
N VAL A 331 -4.82 -11.71 -23.70
CA VAL A 331 -3.64 -10.84 -23.69
C VAL A 331 -3.25 -10.50 -25.12
N VAL A 332 -2.98 -9.23 -25.38
CA VAL A 332 -2.49 -8.73 -26.67
C VAL A 332 -1.09 -8.13 -26.46
N ASN A 333 -0.09 -8.66 -27.18
CA ASN A 333 1.23 -8.06 -27.20
C ASN A 333 1.20 -6.77 -28.01
N VAL A 334 1.60 -5.65 -27.38
CA VAL A 334 1.50 -4.31 -28.01
C VAL A 334 2.48 -4.17 -29.16
N ALA A 335 3.71 -4.69 -29.01
CA ALA A 335 4.74 -4.57 -30.06
C ALA A 335 4.37 -5.33 -31.33
N ASP A 336 3.61 -6.44 -31.22
CA ASP A 336 3.13 -7.22 -32.36
C ASP A 336 1.88 -6.59 -33.01
N ALA A 337 1.01 -5.96 -32.19
CA ALA A 337 -0.26 -5.39 -32.63
C ALA A 337 -0.10 -3.98 -33.20
N ASP A 338 0.81 -3.17 -32.65
CA ASP A 338 0.98 -1.76 -33.05
C ASP A 338 1.98 -1.58 -34.19
N SER A 339 1.48 -1.52 -35.41
CA SER A 339 2.31 -1.26 -36.60
C SER A 339 2.83 0.17 -36.72
N ARG A 340 2.35 1.12 -35.90
CA ARG A 340 2.75 2.53 -35.98
C ARG A 340 4.18 2.74 -35.52
N TYR A 341 4.70 1.87 -34.64
CA TYR A 341 6.05 1.95 -34.07
C TYR A 341 6.98 0.84 -34.59
N THR A 342 6.51 -0.02 -35.53
CA THR A 342 7.36 -1.04 -36.12
C THR A 342 8.26 -0.49 -37.21
N VAL A 343 9.50 -1.02 -37.23
CA VAL A 343 10.52 -0.73 -38.25
C VAL A 343 10.01 -1.09 -39.63
N GLY A 344 9.74 -0.13 -40.45
CA GLY A 344 9.30 -0.35 -41.82
C GLY A 344 8.14 0.51 -42.26
N ASN A 345 7.55 1.26 -41.36
CA ASN A 345 6.53 2.23 -41.74
C ASN A 345 7.19 3.47 -42.31
N GLU A 346 7.30 3.53 -43.67
CA GLU A 346 7.88 4.62 -44.47
C GLU A 346 7.23 5.99 -44.17
N LEU A 347 6.16 6.03 -43.39
CA LEU A 347 5.39 7.23 -43.05
C LEU A 347 6.04 8.14 -42.00
N PHE A 348 7.01 7.68 -41.22
CA PHE A 348 7.64 8.51 -40.19
C PHE A 348 8.76 9.40 -40.72
N PHE A 349 9.36 9.07 -41.91
CA PHE A 349 10.38 9.85 -42.57
C PHE A 349 10.20 9.78 -44.12
N GLU A 350 9.13 10.36 -44.67
CA GLU A 350 9.14 10.77 -46.08
C GLU A 350 10.09 11.97 -46.23
N SER A 351 11.38 11.71 -46.31
CA SER A 351 12.31 12.62 -46.93
C SER A 351 12.92 11.89 -48.13
N ASP A 352 12.67 12.41 -49.33
CA ASP A 352 13.22 12.01 -50.64
C ASP A 352 14.75 12.03 -50.74
N ALA A 353 15.48 11.97 -49.66
CA ALA A 353 16.93 11.98 -49.62
C ALA A 353 17.46 10.95 -48.60
N ASP A 354 17.45 9.70 -49.01
CA ASP A 354 18.19 8.63 -48.32
C ASP A 354 19.71 8.83 -48.56
N VAL A 355 20.34 9.70 -47.80
CA VAL A 355 21.78 9.99 -47.87
C VAL A 355 22.63 9.04 -47.03
N PHE A 356 21.98 8.28 -46.11
CA PHE A 356 22.65 7.33 -45.22
C PHE A 356 21.86 6.02 -45.17
N GLY A 357 22.18 5.09 -46.01
CA GLY A 357 21.53 3.78 -46.17
C GLY A 357 21.01 3.14 -44.85
N SER A 358 19.79 2.64 -44.91
CA SER A 358 19.04 1.91 -43.86
C SER A 358 19.13 2.47 -42.43
N SER A 359 18.29 3.47 -42.15
CA SER A 359 18.09 3.94 -40.77
C SER A 359 17.31 2.88 -39.97
N SER A 360 17.94 2.28 -38.98
CA SER A 360 17.22 1.55 -37.92
C SER A 360 16.34 2.52 -37.13
N PRO A 361 15.19 2.12 -36.62
CA PRO A 361 14.36 3.02 -35.82
C PRO A 361 15.12 3.46 -34.57
N LEU A 362 14.87 4.69 -34.15
CA LEU A 362 15.41 5.25 -32.91
C LEU A 362 14.61 4.78 -31.68
N PHE A 363 13.36 4.38 -31.91
CA PHE A 363 12.42 3.99 -30.85
C PHE A 363 11.74 2.66 -31.19
N ALA A 364 11.48 1.85 -30.17
CA ALA A 364 10.68 0.65 -30.26
C ALA A 364 9.83 0.49 -29.01
N ILE A 365 8.68 -0.16 -29.13
CA ILE A 365 7.88 -0.63 -27.99
C ILE A 365 8.63 -1.82 -27.38
N ASP A 366 8.63 -1.91 -26.05
CA ASP A 366 9.17 -3.07 -25.36
C ASP A 366 8.37 -4.34 -25.78
N SER A 367 9.10 -5.35 -26.23
CA SER A 367 8.48 -6.60 -26.71
C SER A 367 7.80 -7.43 -25.62
N ALA A 368 8.04 -7.09 -24.35
CA ALA A 368 7.40 -7.75 -23.22
C ALA A 368 6.04 -7.13 -22.87
N ASP A 369 5.77 -5.90 -23.32
CA ASP A 369 4.59 -5.16 -22.91
C ASP A 369 3.32 -5.67 -23.61
N SER A 370 2.26 -5.77 -22.83
CA SER A 370 0.98 -6.30 -23.25
C SER A 370 -0.18 -5.51 -22.64
N ILE A 371 -1.33 -5.62 -23.26
CA ILE A 371 -2.61 -5.17 -22.73
C ILE A 371 -3.56 -6.35 -22.61
N ILE A 372 -4.61 -6.21 -21.81
CA ILE A 372 -5.63 -7.24 -21.66
C ILE A 372 -6.99 -6.71 -22.12
N LEU A 373 -7.65 -7.45 -23.01
CA LEU A 373 -8.92 -7.05 -23.61
C LEU A 373 -10.00 -8.11 -23.42
N PRO A 374 -11.30 -7.70 -23.35
CA PRO A 374 -12.40 -8.63 -23.53
C PRO A 374 -12.26 -9.43 -24.84
N ASN A 375 -12.68 -10.69 -24.84
CA ASN A 375 -12.66 -11.54 -26.07
C ASN A 375 -13.50 -10.99 -27.22
N THR A 376 -14.34 -10.00 -26.97
CA THR A 376 -15.19 -9.30 -27.94
C THR A 376 -14.57 -8.04 -28.52
N ALA A 377 -13.36 -7.65 -28.05
CA ALA A 377 -12.66 -6.45 -28.47
C ALA A 377 -11.33 -6.80 -29.14
N ASP A 378 -10.96 -6.01 -30.13
CA ASP A 378 -9.68 -6.09 -30.83
C ASP A 378 -8.78 -4.90 -30.41
N TYR A 379 -7.48 -4.98 -30.72
CA TYR A 379 -6.51 -3.91 -30.40
C TYR A 379 -6.93 -2.54 -30.97
N GLU A 380 -7.51 -2.54 -32.16
CA GLU A 380 -7.98 -1.33 -32.87
C GLU A 380 -9.13 -0.61 -32.17
N ASP A 381 -9.87 -1.29 -31.27
CA ASP A 381 -10.94 -0.70 -30.47
C ASP A 381 -10.41 0.11 -29.28
N THR A 382 -9.08 0.06 -29.03
CA THR A 382 -8.46 0.78 -27.92
C THR A 382 -8.17 2.24 -28.24
N GLN A 383 -8.15 3.07 -27.22
CA GLN A 383 -7.66 4.44 -27.26
C GLN A 383 -6.31 4.50 -26.55
N SER A 384 -5.32 5.15 -27.18
CA SER A 384 -3.98 5.28 -26.63
C SER A 384 -3.66 6.73 -26.25
N THR A 385 -2.99 6.92 -25.11
CA THR A 385 -2.48 8.21 -24.64
C THR A 385 -0.98 8.09 -24.38
N LEU A 386 -0.19 8.98 -24.99
CA LEU A 386 1.26 9.01 -24.82
C LEU A 386 1.63 9.98 -23.70
N SER A 387 2.42 9.52 -22.72
CA SER A 387 2.99 10.33 -21.64
C SER A 387 4.51 10.34 -21.71
N TYR A 388 5.11 11.49 -21.35
CA TYR A 388 6.56 11.69 -21.23
C TYR A 388 6.96 12.00 -19.78
N ASP A 389 5.98 12.11 -18.89
CA ASP A 389 6.17 12.48 -17.50
C ASP A 389 6.14 11.22 -16.62
N ASP A 390 6.86 11.27 -15.50
CA ASP A 390 6.87 10.27 -14.42
C ASP A 390 7.18 8.82 -14.87
N LEU A 391 8.12 8.67 -15.82
CA LEU A 391 8.57 7.36 -16.28
C LEU A 391 9.31 6.63 -15.16
N GLU A 392 8.83 5.45 -14.77
CA GLU A 392 9.47 4.60 -13.75
C GLU A 392 10.84 4.09 -14.22
N ASP A 393 11.03 3.91 -15.53
CA ASP A 393 12.27 3.43 -16.15
C ASP A 393 13.08 4.60 -16.73
N GLU A 394 14.28 4.82 -16.19
CA GLU A 394 15.22 5.86 -16.70
C GLU A 394 15.65 5.65 -18.16
N THR A 395 15.46 4.44 -18.72
CA THR A 395 15.74 4.12 -20.13
C THR A 395 14.55 4.30 -21.05
N ALA A 396 13.36 4.51 -20.49
CA ALA A 396 12.15 4.78 -21.25
C ALA A 396 12.18 6.19 -21.86
N ALA A 397 11.71 6.31 -23.09
CA ALA A 397 11.52 7.60 -23.77
C ALA A 397 10.10 8.14 -23.57
N ALA A 398 9.12 7.25 -23.45
CA ALA A 398 7.71 7.55 -23.23
C ALA A 398 6.96 6.30 -22.74
N GLU A 399 5.77 6.49 -22.19
CA GLU A 399 4.81 5.45 -21.88
C GLU A 399 3.53 5.68 -22.70
N ILE A 400 2.95 4.60 -23.23
CA ILE A 400 1.66 4.59 -23.92
C ILE A 400 0.67 3.87 -23.04
N SER A 401 -0.31 4.58 -22.47
CA SER A 401 -1.41 3.98 -21.74
C SER A 401 -2.58 3.68 -22.69
N PHE A 402 -3.21 2.52 -22.52
CA PHE A 402 -4.34 2.07 -23.34
C PHE A 402 -5.61 2.00 -22.50
N THR A 403 -6.73 2.45 -23.12
CA THR A 403 -8.07 2.30 -22.56
C THR A 403 -9.02 1.68 -23.59
N TYR A 404 -9.97 0.87 -23.10
CA TYR A 404 -11.10 0.35 -23.87
C TYR A 404 -12.39 0.86 -23.24
N ASN A 405 -13.18 1.64 -23.99
CA ASN A 405 -14.38 2.34 -23.49
C ASN A 405 -14.15 3.13 -22.19
N GLY A 406 -12.96 3.73 -22.05
CA GLY A 406 -12.58 4.50 -20.86
C GLY A 406 -12.02 3.68 -19.70
N VAL A 407 -12.00 2.35 -19.79
CA VAL A 407 -11.40 1.44 -18.81
C VAL A 407 -9.93 1.21 -19.15
N TYR A 408 -9.04 1.37 -18.19
CA TYR A 408 -7.60 1.08 -18.35
C TYR A 408 -7.38 -0.43 -18.58
N VAL A 409 -6.63 -0.76 -19.65
CA VAL A 409 -6.37 -2.14 -20.07
C VAL A 409 -4.88 -2.50 -20.11
N GLY A 410 -4.00 -1.55 -19.86
CA GLY A 410 -2.55 -1.74 -19.78
C GLY A 410 -1.77 -0.59 -20.39
N SER A 411 -0.45 -0.68 -20.33
CA SER A 411 0.47 0.28 -20.92
C SER A 411 1.63 -0.40 -21.64
N ALA A 412 2.34 0.37 -22.45
CA ALA A 412 3.56 -0.07 -23.13
C ALA A 412 4.64 0.99 -23.07
N THR A 413 5.88 0.56 -22.86
CA THR A 413 7.05 1.41 -22.74
C THR A 413 7.71 1.61 -24.10
N VAL A 414 7.94 2.85 -24.48
CA VAL A 414 8.72 3.22 -25.66
C VAL A 414 10.17 3.40 -25.24
N ARG A 415 11.08 2.61 -25.82
CA ARG A 415 12.52 2.65 -25.53
C ARG A 415 13.31 3.20 -26.69
N VAL A 416 14.45 3.84 -26.40
CA VAL A 416 15.46 4.17 -27.41
C VAL A 416 16.22 2.91 -27.79
N VAL A 417 16.21 2.56 -29.07
CA VAL A 417 16.99 1.43 -29.58
C VAL A 417 18.43 1.88 -29.72
N ASP A 418 19.31 1.41 -28.84
CA ASP A 418 20.75 1.55 -29.04
C ASP A 418 21.16 0.72 -30.26
N GLN A 419 21.75 1.39 -31.27
CA GLN A 419 22.33 0.67 -32.40
C GLN A 419 23.52 -0.16 -31.91
N VAL A 420 23.24 -1.38 -31.48
CA VAL A 420 24.27 -2.40 -31.34
C VAL A 420 24.70 -2.76 -32.75
N SER A 421 25.90 -2.33 -33.14
CA SER A 421 26.57 -2.75 -34.39
C SER A 421 26.49 -4.29 -34.48
N GLY A 422 25.51 -4.75 -35.25
CA GLY A 422 25.35 -6.16 -35.59
C GLY A 422 26.48 -6.62 -36.47
N ASN A 423 27.56 -7.09 -35.89
CA ASN A 423 28.53 -7.94 -36.52
C ASN A 423 28.36 -9.40 -36.06
N SER A 424 27.23 -9.97 -36.38
CA SER A 424 27.06 -11.43 -36.34
C SER A 424 27.51 -11.98 -37.69
N THR A 425 28.83 -12.15 -37.84
CA THR A 425 29.39 -13.03 -38.85
C THR A 425 29.08 -14.46 -38.44
N SER A 426 28.23 -15.12 -39.21
CA SER A 426 28.11 -16.57 -39.23
C SER A 426 29.46 -17.19 -39.56
N ASP A 427 30.16 -17.72 -38.57
CA ASP A 427 31.37 -18.51 -38.79
C ASP A 427 30.97 -19.92 -39.22
N SER A 428 31.12 -20.16 -40.53
CA SER A 428 31.36 -21.51 -41.05
C SER A 428 32.85 -21.78 -40.98
N GLU A 429 33.21 -22.86 -40.29
CA GLU A 429 34.57 -23.39 -40.16
C GLU A 429 35.31 -23.55 -41.51
N SER A 430 36.53 -23.04 -41.61
CA SER A 430 37.61 -23.74 -42.32
C SER A 430 38.97 -23.15 -41.89
N GLY A 431 39.87 -24.04 -41.52
CA GLY A 431 41.18 -23.76 -40.92
C GLY A 431 42.18 -23.06 -41.81
N GLY A 432 43.20 -22.48 -41.16
CA GLY A 432 44.43 -21.97 -41.82
C GLY A 432 45.30 -21.16 -40.87
N GLN A 433 46.45 -21.70 -40.51
CA GLN A 433 47.57 -21.10 -39.75
C GLN A 433 48.11 -19.83 -40.37
N GLY A 434 48.59 -18.86 -39.57
CA GLY A 434 49.63 -17.94 -40.00
C GLY A 434 49.74 -16.61 -39.28
N ASN A 435 50.53 -16.53 -38.26
CA ASN A 435 51.57 -15.55 -37.87
C ASN A 435 51.37 -14.00 -37.91
N ALA A 436 51.64 -13.45 -36.72
CA ALA A 436 52.44 -12.25 -36.42
C ALA A 436 51.88 -10.82 -36.68
N GLY A 437 51.63 -10.12 -35.60
CA GLY A 437 52.22 -8.81 -35.33
C GLY A 437 51.49 -7.58 -35.88
N SER A 438 50.81 -6.83 -35.03
CA SER A 438 51.08 -5.39 -34.89
C SER A 438 50.10 -4.77 -33.87
N SER A 439 50.66 -4.09 -32.93
CA SER A 439 49.97 -3.21 -31.95
C SER A 439 49.29 -2.05 -32.64
N ASN A 440 47.97 -1.85 -32.38
CA ASN A 440 47.38 -0.55 -32.50
C ASN A 440 46.47 -0.32 -31.30
N THR A 441 46.92 0.58 -30.44
CA THR A 441 46.19 1.19 -29.34
C THR A 441 45.04 1.99 -29.85
N ASP A 442 43.82 1.57 -29.56
CA ASP A 442 42.61 2.32 -29.77
C ASP A 442 42.43 3.29 -28.58
N PRO A 443 42.35 4.61 -28.78
CA PRO A 443 42.08 5.56 -27.71
C PRO A 443 40.58 5.54 -27.40
N SER A 444 40.20 4.78 -26.38
CA SER A 444 38.88 4.84 -25.80
C SER A 444 38.54 6.28 -25.37
N ARG A 445 37.68 6.94 -26.12
CA ARG A 445 37.07 8.22 -25.73
C ARG A 445 36.18 7.95 -24.53
N ASN A 446 36.67 8.29 -23.33
CA ASN A 446 35.83 8.45 -22.14
C ASN A 446 34.80 9.55 -22.44
N ARG A 447 33.58 9.17 -22.76
CA ARG A 447 32.43 10.06 -22.73
C ARG A 447 32.01 10.21 -21.28
N ILE A 448 32.27 11.38 -20.71
CA ILE A 448 31.77 11.75 -19.40
C ILE A 448 30.29 12.14 -19.58
N TYR A 449 29.37 11.28 -19.17
CA TYR A 449 27.95 11.63 -19.10
C TYR A 449 27.75 12.54 -17.88
N ILE A 450 27.50 13.82 -18.14
CA ILE A 450 27.14 14.78 -17.07
C ILE A 450 25.64 14.68 -16.88
N ASN A 451 25.21 14.09 -15.75
CA ASN A 451 23.81 14.08 -15.37
C ASN A 451 23.36 15.51 -15.05
N VAL A 452 22.60 16.13 -15.96
CA VAL A 452 22.15 17.53 -15.86
C VAL A 452 21.33 17.76 -14.59
N ARG A 453 20.54 16.75 -14.13
CA ARG A 453 19.78 16.82 -12.87
C ARG A 453 20.71 16.94 -11.65
N LEU A 454 21.80 16.17 -11.60
CA LEU A 454 22.78 16.28 -10.52
C LEU A 454 23.49 17.64 -10.52
N VAL A 455 23.79 18.20 -11.69
CA VAL A 455 24.38 19.53 -11.81
C VAL A 455 23.40 20.59 -11.32
N LEU A 456 22.11 20.50 -11.67
CA LEU A 456 21.07 21.42 -11.20
C LEU A 456 20.87 21.33 -9.70
N ILE A 457 20.84 20.12 -9.12
CA ILE A 457 20.76 19.90 -7.67
C ILE A 457 21.98 20.47 -6.96
N ALA A 458 23.19 20.28 -7.50
CA ALA A 458 24.42 20.85 -6.96
C ALA A 458 24.40 22.38 -6.99
N VAL A 459 23.95 22.99 -8.07
CA VAL A 459 23.83 24.46 -8.20
C VAL A 459 22.79 25.00 -7.21
N LEU A 460 21.64 24.34 -7.08
CA LEU A 460 20.58 24.73 -6.16
C LEU A 460 21.04 24.59 -4.70
N SER A 461 21.76 23.53 -4.36
CA SER A 461 22.30 23.34 -3.00
C SER A 461 23.35 24.39 -2.65
N VAL A 462 24.23 24.76 -3.57
CA VAL A 462 25.20 25.86 -3.37
C VAL A 462 24.46 27.19 -3.18
N TYR A 463 23.43 27.47 -3.98
CA TYR A 463 22.61 28.67 -3.83
C TYR A 463 21.93 28.75 -2.47
N LEU A 464 21.32 27.67 -2.00
CA LEU A 464 20.69 27.61 -0.68
C LEU A 464 21.69 27.77 0.45
N LEU A 465 22.90 27.21 0.30
CA LEU A 465 23.97 27.31 1.30
C LEU A 465 24.51 28.74 1.40
N LEU A 466 24.64 29.45 0.28
CA LEU A 466 25.02 30.87 0.26
C LEU A 466 23.94 31.74 0.91
N ASN A 467 22.66 31.52 0.61
CA ASN A 467 21.57 32.24 1.27
C ASN A 467 21.53 31.99 2.78
N PHE A 468 21.74 30.75 3.22
CA PHE A 468 21.82 30.39 4.62
C PHE A 468 23.01 31.09 5.30
N LEU A 469 24.18 31.15 4.68
CA LEU A 469 25.36 31.88 5.19
C LEU A 469 25.09 33.38 5.33
N ILE A 470 24.46 33.99 4.34
CA ILE A 470 24.09 35.43 4.38
C ILE A 470 23.09 35.67 5.53
N TRP A 471 22.09 34.79 5.67
CA TRP A 471 21.14 34.86 6.77
C TRP A 471 21.83 34.70 8.14
N LEU A 472 22.75 33.74 8.28
CA LEU A 472 23.52 33.50 9.50
C LEU A 472 24.40 34.70 9.87
N ILE A 473 25.10 35.28 8.89
CA ILE A 473 25.92 36.52 9.11
C ILE A 473 25.03 37.67 9.54
N THR A 474 23.86 37.83 8.94
CA THR A 474 22.90 38.87 9.32
C THR A 474 22.37 38.66 10.73
N LEU A 475 22.10 37.42 11.10
CA LEU A 475 21.66 37.05 12.45
C LEU A 475 22.75 37.30 13.50
N LEU A 476 24.01 36.95 13.23
CA LEU A 476 25.15 37.18 14.08
C LEU A 476 25.42 38.70 14.24
N ARG A 477 25.34 39.49 13.18
CA ARG A 477 25.46 40.98 13.27
C ARG A 477 24.35 41.58 14.13
N ASN A 478 23.10 41.11 13.95
CA ASN A 478 21.99 41.59 14.79
C ASN A 478 22.11 41.15 16.25
N TYR A 479 22.66 39.96 16.53
CA TYR A 479 22.89 39.47 17.87
C TYR A 479 23.96 40.30 18.60
N SER A 480 25.07 40.64 17.91
CA SER A 480 26.14 41.50 18.52
C SER A 480 25.64 42.92 18.83
N PHE A 481 24.75 43.48 17.97
CA PHE A 481 24.15 44.81 18.23
C PHE A 481 23.15 44.79 19.37
N SER A 482 22.44 43.67 19.61
CA SER A 482 21.48 43.55 20.71
C SER A 482 22.18 43.39 22.06
N SER A 483 23.35 42.75 22.13
CA SER A 483 24.14 42.58 23.36
C SER A 483 24.74 43.90 23.79
N GLN A 484 25.30 44.70 22.88
CA GLN A 484 25.83 46.03 23.20
C GLN A 484 24.74 47.02 23.65
N ARG A 485 23.52 46.94 23.10
CA ARG A 485 22.40 47.77 23.59
C ARG A 485 21.95 47.38 25.01
N LYS A 486 22.03 46.09 25.38
CA LYS A 486 21.71 45.63 26.75
C LYS A 486 22.77 46.09 27.75
N GLU A 487 24.05 46.07 27.40
CA GLU A 487 25.12 46.59 28.29
C GLU A 487 25.06 48.11 28.46
N ARG A 488 24.84 48.91 27.42
CA ARG A 488 24.64 50.36 27.53
C ARG A 488 23.42 50.74 28.38
N ARG A 489 22.31 49.93 28.34
CA ARG A 489 21.15 50.12 29.21
C ARG A 489 21.45 49.76 30.68
N ARG A 490 22.26 48.72 30.96
CA ARG A 490 22.71 48.34 32.30
C ARG A 490 23.66 49.40 32.90
N TRP A 491 24.56 49.98 32.09
CA TRP A 491 25.46 51.02 32.49
C TRP A 491 24.73 52.33 32.81
N ARG A 492 23.75 52.75 32.05
CA ARG A 492 22.89 53.91 32.34
C ARG A 492 22.05 53.72 33.62
N ARG A 493 21.53 52.51 33.89
CA ARG A 493 20.81 52.22 35.13
C ARG A 493 21.71 52.26 36.36
N ARG A 494 22.95 51.81 36.29
CA ARG A 494 23.94 51.93 37.40
C ARG A 494 24.32 53.33 37.65
N ARG A 495 24.49 54.20 36.67
CA ARG A 495 24.84 55.62 36.85
C ARG A 495 23.70 56.41 37.43
N ASN A 496 22.45 56.14 37.15
CA ASN A 496 21.30 56.82 37.77
C ASN A 496 21.03 56.33 39.19
N ALA A 497 21.42 55.11 39.56
CA ALA A 497 21.29 54.60 40.92
C ALA A 497 22.36 55.25 41.87
N SER A 498 23.56 55.54 41.38
CA SER A 498 24.60 56.20 42.15
C SER A 498 24.37 57.71 42.35
N SER A 499 23.57 58.39 41.52
CA SER A 499 23.20 59.76 41.66
C SER A 499 22.07 60.01 42.70
N ILE A 500 21.22 58.97 42.91
CA ILE A 500 20.13 59.06 43.89
C ILE A 500 20.64 58.88 45.33
N ASP A 501 21.72 58.13 45.51
CA ASP A 501 22.33 57.97 46.87
C ASP A 501 23.09 59.19 47.32
N TYR A 502 23.61 60.06 46.41
CA TYR A 502 24.33 61.29 46.78
C TYR A 502 23.38 62.38 47.22
N ASP A 503 22.16 62.46 46.67
CA ASP A 503 21.15 63.45 47.08
C ASP A 503 20.44 63.09 48.41
N ARG A 504 20.60 61.88 48.90
CA ARG A 504 20.07 61.46 50.20
C ARG A 504 21.01 61.77 51.37
N TYR A 505 22.30 61.78 51.13
CA TYR A 505 23.32 62.10 52.16
C TYR A 505 23.51 63.58 52.36
N SER A 506 23.09 64.48 51.47
CA SER A 506 23.21 65.93 51.65
C SER A 506 22.02 66.56 52.34
N ARG A 507 20.92 65.84 52.63
CA ARG A 507 19.75 66.34 53.34
C ARG A 507 19.77 66.08 54.85
N ASP A 508 20.57 65.12 55.28
CA ASP A 508 20.64 64.73 56.70
C ASP A 508 21.79 65.49 57.50
N SER A 509 22.46 66.47 56.89
CA SER A 509 23.55 67.23 57.52
C SER A 509 23.24 68.72 57.79
N GLU A 510 21.98 69.18 57.65
CA GLU A 510 21.57 70.58 57.97
C GLU A 510 20.65 70.73 59.19
N ASP A 511 20.45 69.68 59.99
CA ASP A 511 19.73 69.77 61.25
C ASP A 511 20.60 69.22 62.40
N TYR A 512 21.66 70.00 62.83
CA TYR A 512 22.22 70.02 64.13
C TYR A 512 22.99 71.32 64.30
#